data_30595dce114c502c34b259453457cdc5
#
_entry.id   30595dce114c502c34b259453457cdc5
#
_cell.length_a   1.000
_cell.length_b   1.000
_cell.length_c   1.000
_cell.angle_alpha   90.00
_cell.angle_beta   90.00
_cell.angle_gamma   90.00
#
_symmetry.space_group_name_H-M   'P 1'
#
loop_
_entity.id
_entity.type
_entity.pdbx_description
1 polymer ?
#
loop_
_entity_poly.entity_id
_entity_poly.type
_entity_poly.pdbx_seq_one_letter_code
_entity_poly.pdbx_strand_id
1 'polypeptide(L)'
;MNLNLPQYSFRIKDKLDKKLIFDGFRRRWVALTPEEWVRQNFARYLTEEKHYPASLVAIERSLRMNQRDFRTDIVLFSKSGNPLIVVECKAPEVKISQQVFDQIARYNLDLRVSYLIVTNGLTHYCCQFNQEQLSYTFLPEIPDYLELEN
;
A
#
# COMPACT_ATOMS: atom_id res chain seq x y z
N MET A 1 -5.32 17.75 -3.95
CA MET A 1 -4.84 17.63 -2.57
C MET A 1 -3.36 17.26 -2.57
N ASN A 2 -2.57 17.98 -1.82
CA ASN A 2 -1.13 17.74 -1.76
C ASN A 2 -0.80 16.67 -0.72
N LEU A 3 -0.02 15.69 -1.16
CA LEU A 3 0.47 14.64 -0.28
C LEU A 3 1.98 14.83 -0.06
N ASN A 4 2.51 14.16 0.94
CA ASN A 4 3.95 14.14 1.19
C ASN A 4 4.59 13.06 0.30
N LEU A 5 4.40 13.22 -1.00
CA LEU A 5 4.89 12.33 -2.05
C LEU A 5 5.20 13.21 -3.27
N PRO A 6 6.03 12.74 -4.20
CA PRO A 6 6.20 13.44 -5.47
C PRO A 6 4.86 13.62 -6.17
N GLN A 7 4.77 14.64 -7.01
CA GLN A 7 3.55 14.89 -7.76
C GLN A 7 3.53 14.02 -9.01
N TYR A 8 2.41 13.32 -9.20
CA TYR A 8 2.21 12.49 -10.38
C TYR A 8 0.98 12.97 -11.14
N SER A 9 0.98 12.73 -12.45
CA SER A 9 -0.15 13.08 -13.30
C SER A 9 -1.08 11.89 -13.42
N PHE A 10 -2.38 12.15 -13.27
CA PHE A 10 -3.42 11.14 -13.40
C PHE A 10 -4.49 11.62 -14.37
N ARG A 11 -5.13 10.66 -15.03
CA ARG A 11 -6.31 10.96 -15.86
C ARG A 11 -7.52 10.99 -14.92
N ILE A 12 -8.20 12.13 -14.92
CA ILE A 12 -9.36 12.35 -14.07
C ILE A 12 -10.49 12.86 -14.96
N LYS A 13 -11.71 12.36 -14.74
CA LYS A 13 -12.88 12.83 -15.46
C LYS A 13 -14.07 12.94 -14.54
N ASP A 14 -15.02 13.77 -14.94
CA ASP A 14 -16.28 13.89 -14.23
C ASP A 14 -17.32 12.99 -14.90
N LYS A 15 -18.11 12.29 -14.10
CA LYS A 15 -19.22 11.50 -14.55
C LYS A 15 -20.41 11.75 -13.63
N LEU A 16 -21.42 12.47 -14.14
CA LEU A 16 -22.53 12.94 -13.34
C LEU A 16 -21.98 13.78 -12.16
N ASP A 17 -22.28 13.41 -10.93
CA ASP A 17 -21.82 14.16 -9.77
C ASP A 17 -20.53 13.58 -9.15
N LYS A 18 -19.85 12.69 -9.87
CA LYS A 18 -18.69 11.98 -9.34
C LYS A 18 -17.45 12.27 -10.14
N LYS A 19 -16.32 12.29 -9.46
CA LYS A 19 -15.01 12.30 -10.10
C LYS A 19 -14.49 10.89 -10.17
N LEU A 20 -13.90 10.54 -11.31
CA LEU A 20 -13.27 9.24 -11.53
C LEU A 20 -11.80 9.46 -11.84
N ILE A 21 -10.98 8.53 -11.39
CA ILE A 21 -9.56 8.50 -11.69
C ILE A 21 -9.25 7.21 -12.45
N PHE A 22 -8.39 7.30 -13.46
CA PHE A 22 -7.98 6.10 -14.18
C PHE A 22 -6.84 5.42 -13.43
N ASP A 23 -7.08 4.16 -13.02
CA ASP A 23 -6.08 3.34 -12.36
C ASP A 23 -5.28 2.58 -13.39
N GLY A 24 -4.01 2.96 -13.57
CA GLY A 24 -3.12 2.30 -14.53
C GLY A 24 -2.76 0.87 -14.17
N PHE A 25 -2.87 0.49 -12.90
CA PHE A 25 -2.58 -0.88 -12.47
C PHE A 25 -3.77 -1.81 -12.73
N ARG A 26 -5.00 -1.37 -12.37
CA ARG A 26 -6.21 -2.15 -12.63
C ARG A 26 -6.76 -1.93 -14.03
N ARG A 27 -6.24 -0.92 -14.75
CA ARG A 27 -6.63 -0.55 -16.12
C ARG A 27 -8.12 -0.27 -16.24
N ARG A 28 -8.64 0.53 -15.31
CA ARG A 28 -10.04 0.92 -15.33
C ARG A 28 -10.24 2.22 -14.58
N TRP A 29 -11.40 2.84 -14.82
CA TRP A 29 -11.82 4.03 -14.09
C TRP A 29 -12.42 3.61 -12.76
N VAL A 30 -12.03 4.28 -11.70
CA VAL A 30 -12.55 4.04 -10.35
C VAL A 30 -12.94 5.37 -9.72
N ALA A 31 -13.80 5.31 -8.70
CA ALA A 31 -14.22 6.51 -7.99
C ALA A 31 -13.02 7.18 -7.33
N LEU A 32 -12.90 8.49 -7.51
CA LEU A 32 -11.83 9.26 -6.89
C LEU A 32 -12.30 9.68 -5.49
N THR A 33 -11.94 8.88 -4.50
CA THR A 33 -12.15 9.20 -3.09
C THR A 33 -10.82 9.66 -2.48
N PRO A 34 -10.84 10.31 -1.31
CA PRO A 34 -9.59 10.67 -0.64
C PRO A 34 -8.66 9.47 -0.42
N GLU A 35 -9.22 8.33 -0.05
CA GLU A 35 -8.42 7.12 0.14
C GLU A 35 -7.86 6.59 -1.17
N GLU A 36 -8.67 6.62 -2.25
CA GLU A 36 -8.20 6.18 -3.57
C GLU A 36 -7.07 7.10 -4.07
N TRP A 37 -7.17 8.38 -3.77
CA TRP A 37 -6.11 9.33 -4.11
C TRP A 37 -4.78 8.93 -3.46
N VAL A 38 -4.82 8.57 -2.18
CA VAL A 38 -3.63 8.09 -1.47
C VAL A 38 -3.11 6.80 -2.10
N ARG A 39 -4.01 5.86 -2.36
CA ARG A 39 -3.65 4.56 -2.93
C ARG A 39 -2.94 4.72 -4.28
N GLN A 40 -3.50 5.52 -5.17
CA GLN A 40 -2.92 5.71 -6.50
C GLN A 40 -1.57 6.39 -6.45
N ASN A 41 -1.46 7.43 -5.64
CA ASN A 41 -0.19 8.15 -5.50
C ASN A 41 0.88 7.29 -4.86
N PHE A 42 0.51 6.51 -3.85
CA PHE A 42 1.49 5.68 -3.17
C PHE A 42 1.97 4.52 -4.05
N ALA A 43 1.07 3.93 -4.84
CA ALA A 43 1.45 2.89 -5.78
C ALA A 43 2.45 3.43 -6.82
N ARG A 44 2.19 4.65 -7.33
CA ARG A 44 3.12 5.32 -8.26
C ARG A 44 4.46 5.60 -7.60
N TYR A 45 4.44 6.03 -6.36
CA TYR A 45 5.67 6.28 -5.60
C TYR A 45 6.52 5.00 -5.48
N LEU A 46 5.89 3.88 -5.17
CA LEU A 46 6.60 2.61 -5.05
C LEU A 46 7.25 2.19 -6.37
N THR A 47 6.57 2.39 -7.48
CA THR A 47 7.12 1.98 -8.78
C THR A 47 8.14 2.98 -9.32
N GLU A 48 7.91 4.27 -9.16
CA GLU A 48 8.78 5.29 -9.79
C GLU A 48 9.95 5.70 -8.92
N GLU A 49 9.79 5.75 -7.59
CA GLU A 49 10.88 6.16 -6.71
C GLU A 49 11.57 4.99 -6.03
N LYS A 50 10.84 3.94 -5.72
CA LYS A 50 11.38 2.79 -5.00
C LYS A 50 11.66 1.59 -5.89
N HIS A 51 11.43 1.73 -7.19
CA HIS A 51 11.83 0.78 -8.22
C HIS A 51 11.13 -0.57 -8.18
N TYR A 52 9.98 -0.66 -7.51
CA TYR A 52 9.21 -1.90 -7.54
C TYR A 52 8.60 -2.10 -8.93
N PRO A 53 8.78 -3.28 -9.55
CA PRO A 53 8.21 -3.52 -10.88
C PRO A 53 6.70 -3.43 -10.86
N ALA A 54 6.13 -2.68 -11.81
CA ALA A 54 4.67 -2.54 -11.89
C ALA A 54 3.97 -3.88 -12.03
N SER A 55 4.62 -4.85 -12.67
CA SER A 55 4.05 -6.20 -12.84
C SER A 55 3.92 -6.96 -11.52
N LEU A 56 4.61 -6.53 -10.46
CA LEU A 56 4.54 -7.16 -9.15
C LEU A 56 3.62 -6.41 -8.18
N VAL A 57 2.95 -5.35 -8.65
CA VAL A 57 2.05 -4.54 -7.83
C VAL A 57 0.61 -4.93 -8.12
N ALA A 58 -0.16 -5.22 -7.09
CA ALA A 58 -1.60 -5.48 -7.20
C ALA A 58 -2.37 -4.52 -6.30
N ILE A 59 -3.47 -4.00 -6.83
CA ILE A 59 -4.32 -3.03 -6.13
C ILE A 59 -5.60 -3.73 -5.70
N GLU A 60 -6.03 -3.49 -4.45
CA GLU A 60 -7.25 -4.07 -3.89
C GLU A 60 -7.30 -5.60 -4.07
N ARG A 61 -6.24 -6.25 -3.64
CA ARG A 61 -6.13 -7.69 -3.77
C ARG A 61 -6.55 -8.37 -2.46
N SER A 62 -7.37 -9.42 -2.58
CA SER A 62 -7.63 -10.32 -1.45
C SER A 62 -6.54 -11.38 -1.41
N LEU A 63 -6.02 -11.60 -0.20
CA LEU A 63 -5.05 -12.66 0.05
C LEU A 63 -5.70 -13.69 0.97
N ARG A 64 -5.52 -14.97 0.64
CA ARG A 64 -6.08 -16.03 1.47
C ARG A 64 -4.96 -16.75 2.23
N MET A 65 -5.13 -16.84 3.54
CA MET A 65 -4.17 -17.49 4.42
C MET A 65 -4.94 -18.19 5.54
N ASN A 66 -4.68 -19.48 5.73
CA ASN A 66 -5.34 -20.29 6.78
C ASN A 66 -6.87 -20.19 6.73
N GLN A 67 -7.43 -20.29 5.51
CA GLN A 67 -8.89 -20.26 5.24
C GLN A 67 -9.53 -18.90 5.60
N ARG A 68 -8.71 -17.86 5.75
CA ARG A 68 -9.19 -16.50 6.02
C ARG A 68 -8.80 -15.59 4.89
N ASP A 69 -9.72 -14.73 4.48
CA ASP A 69 -9.47 -13.73 3.45
C ASP A 69 -9.01 -12.42 4.08
N PHE A 70 -7.91 -11.87 3.55
CA PHE A 70 -7.39 -10.58 3.97
C PHE A 70 -7.53 -9.59 2.83
N ARG A 71 -8.20 -8.47 3.09
CA ARG A 71 -8.33 -7.41 2.10
C ARG A 71 -7.14 -6.46 2.25
N THR A 72 -6.53 -6.14 1.14
CA THR A 72 -5.36 -5.27 1.11
C THR A 72 -5.55 -4.16 0.10
N ASP A 73 -4.96 -3.00 0.38
CA ASP A 73 -5.01 -1.88 -0.55
C ASP A 73 -4.00 -2.05 -1.67
N ILE A 74 -2.76 -2.36 -1.33
CA ILE A 74 -1.70 -2.62 -2.29
C ILE A 74 -0.90 -3.82 -1.79
N VAL A 75 -0.59 -4.74 -2.69
CA VAL A 75 0.31 -5.86 -2.40
C VAL A 75 1.45 -5.81 -3.40
N LEU A 76 2.66 -5.97 -2.90
CA LEU A 76 3.83 -6.14 -3.76
C LEU A 76 4.30 -7.59 -3.60
N PHE A 77 4.39 -8.27 -4.73
CA PHE A 77 4.79 -9.67 -4.74
C PHE A 77 6.29 -9.81 -5.01
N SER A 78 6.87 -10.88 -4.50
CA SER A 78 8.23 -11.24 -4.87
C SER A 78 8.23 -11.88 -6.25
N LYS A 79 9.41 -12.09 -6.81
CA LYS A 79 9.55 -12.76 -8.11
C LYS A 79 9.00 -14.17 -8.08
N SER A 80 9.00 -14.81 -6.93
CA SER A 80 8.45 -16.16 -6.77
C SER A 80 6.93 -16.19 -6.62
N GLY A 81 6.29 -15.01 -6.59
CA GLY A 81 4.84 -14.92 -6.51
C GLY A 81 4.28 -14.87 -5.09
N ASN A 82 5.13 -14.77 -4.08
CA ASN A 82 4.70 -14.65 -2.70
C ASN A 82 4.50 -13.19 -2.32
N PRO A 83 3.48 -12.87 -1.49
CA PRO A 83 3.34 -11.51 -0.99
C PRO A 83 4.58 -11.09 -0.19
N LEU A 84 5.17 -9.97 -0.57
CA LEU A 84 6.36 -9.45 0.07
C LEU A 84 6.04 -8.26 0.96
N ILE A 85 5.21 -7.36 0.46
CA ILE A 85 4.83 -6.14 1.17
C ILE A 85 3.32 -5.96 1.05
N VAL A 86 2.69 -5.61 2.16
CA VAL A 86 1.28 -5.19 2.17
C VAL A 86 1.26 -3.72 2.57
N VAL A 87 0.50 -2.93 1.82
CA VAL A 87 0.31 -1.51 2.13
C VAL A 87 -1.15 -1.29 2.50
N GLU A 88 -1.36 -0.64 3.63
CA GLU A 88 -2.68 -0.21 4.07
C GLU A 88 -2.77 1.31 3.91
N CYS A 89 -3.74 1.77 3.15
CA CYS A 89 -3.93 3.18 2.86
C CYS A 89 -5.12 3.74 3.62
N LYS A 90 -4.94 4.93 4.18
CA LYS A 90 -5.99 5.69 4.83
C LYS A 90 -6.12 7.04 4.14
N ALA A 91 -7.29 7.66 4.25
CA ALA A 91 -7.48 9.01 3.73
C ALA A 91 -6.57 10.00 4.47
N PRO A 92 -6.20 11.11 3.82
CA PRO A 92 -5.25 12.06 4.42
C PRO A 92 -5.72 12.64 5.76
N GLU A 93 -7.03 12.79 5.96
CA GLU A 93 -7.56 13.32 7.21
C GLU A 93 -7.54 12.31 8.36
N VAL A 94 -7.27 11.04 8.08
CA VAL A 94 -7.18 10.02 9.12
C VAL A 94 -5.80 10.05 9.73
N LYS A 95 -5.73 10.35 11.02
CA LYS A 95 -4.46 10.35 11.73
C LYS A 95 -4.05 8.91 12.06
N ILE A 96 -2.83 8.55 11.69
CA ILE A 96 -2.29 7.23 12.01
C ILE A 96 -1.65 7.31 13.38
N SER A 97 -2.48 7.13 14.41
CA SER A 97 -2.02 7.06 15.80
C SER A 97 -1.42 5.68 16.08
N GLN A 98 -0.77 5.54 17.22
CA GLN A 98 -0.25 4.25 17.65
C GLN A 98 -1.37 3.21 17.72
N GLN A 99 -2.54 3.62 18.21
CA GLN A 99 -3.69 2.71 18.31
C GLN A 99 -4.16 2.24 16.93
N VAL A 100 -4.26 3.15 15.96
CA VAL A 100 -4.67 2.80 14.60
C VAL A 100 -3.63 1.86 13.98
N PHE A 101 -2.36 2.18 14.16
CA PHE A 101 -1.29 1.33 13.64
C PHE A 101 -1.35 -0.07 14.26
N ASP A 102 -1.53 -0.16 15.57
CA ASP A 102 -1.59 -1.45 16.25
C ASP A 102 -2.75 -2.32 15.76
N GLN A 103 -3.89 -1.71 15.46
CA GLN A 103 -5.03 -2.43 14.90
C GLN A 103 -4.70 -3.01 13.52
N ILE A 104 -4.06 -2.21 12.67
CA ILE A 104 -3.69 -2.63 11.32
C ILE A 104 -2.64 -3.73 11.39
N ALA A 105 -1.63 -3.57 12.25
CA ALA A 105 -0.58 -4.55 12.42
C ALA A 105 -1.15 -5.88 12.92
N ARG A 106 -2.06 -5.82 13.88
CA ARG A 106 -2.70 -7.02 14.43
C ARG A 106 -3.53 -7.74 13.37
N TYR A 107 -4.28 -6.99 12.56
CA TYR A 107 -5.07 -7.56 11.48
C TYR A 107 -4.18 -8.29 10.47
N ASN A 108 -3.02 -7.72 10.16
CA ASN A 108 -2.13 -8.27 9.13
C ASN A 108 -1.09 -9.26 9.66
N LEU A 109 -1.02 -9.45 10.99
CA LEU A 109 0.01 -10.28 11.59
C LEU A 109 -0.01 -11.71 11.06
N ASP A 110 -1.21 -12.27 10.89
CA ASP A 110 -1.36 -13.66 10.43
C ASP A 110 -0.91 -13.86 8.98
N LEU A 111 -0.85 -12.79 8.19
CA LEU A 111 -0.33 -12.88 6.82
C LEU A 111 1.18 -13.12 6.81
N ARG A 112 1.88 -12.68 7.84
CA ARG A 112 3.33 -12.85 7.98
C ARG A 112 4.12 -12.35 6.78
N VAL A 113 3.61 -11.28 6.14
CA VAL A 113 4.37 -10.66 5.05
C VAL A 113 5.63 -10.00 5.61
N SER A 114 6.67 -9.95 4.80
CA SER A 114 7.96 -9.42 5.26
C SER A 114 7.89 -7.97 5.69
N TYR A 115 7.08 -7.16 5.01
CA TYR A 115 6.97 -5.74 5.32
C TYR A 115 5.52 -5.30 5.32
N LEU A 116 5.18 -4.44 6.26
CA LEU A 116 3.88 -3.78 6.34
C LEU A 116 4.11 -2.28 6.25
N ILE A 117 3.39 -1.63 5.32
CA ILE A 117 3.42 -0.18 5.19
C ILE A 117 2.02 0.34 5.49
N VAL A 118 1.95 1.40 6.30
CA VAL A 118 0.70 2.10 6.60
C VAL A 118 0.91 3.56 6.23
N THR A 119 0.03 4.10 5.40
CA THR A 119 0.16 5.47 4.94
C THR A 119 -1.19 6.14 4.83
N ASN A 120 -1.21 7.45 5.10
CA ASN A 120 -2.35 8.31 4.78
C ASN A 120 -1.97 9.36 3.72
N GLY A 121 -0.83 9.16 3.06
CA GLY A 121 -0.33 10.08 2.07
C GLY A 121 0.50 11.23 2.64
N LEU A 122 0.35 11.54 3.93
CA LEU A 122 1.09 12.60 4.61
C LEU A 122 2.19 12.03 5.51
N THR A 123 1.90 10.92 6.16
CA THR A 123 2.87 10.16 6.94
C THR A 123 2.87 8.71 6.47
N HIS A 124 4.05 8.12 6.46
CA HIS A 124 4.24 6.76 5.98
C HIS A 124 5.06 5.99 7.02
N TYR A 125 4.54 4.84 7.42
CA TYR A 125 5.24 3.97 8.36
C TYR A 125 5.53 2.65 7.68
N CYS A 126 6.76 2.18 7.82
CA CYS A 126 7.18 0.88 7.28
C CYS A 126 7.71 0.02 8.41
N CYS A 127 7.26 -1.22 8.43
CA CYS A 127 7.68 -2.17 9.47
C CYS A 127 8.12 -3.46 8.85
N GLN A 128 9.11 -4.08 9.45
CA GLN A 128 9.61 -5.39 9.05
C GLN A 128 9.08 -6.44 10.03
N PHE A 129 8.58 -7.55 9.50
CA PHE A 129 8.08 -8.64 10.33
C PHE A 129 9.22 -9.42 10.94
N ASN A 130 9.15 -9.63 12.26
CA ASN A 130 10.10 -10.45 12.99
C ASN A 130 9.42 -11.78 13.29
N GLN A 131 9.92 -12.85 12.68
CA GLN A 131 9.31 -14.17 12.81
C GLN A 131 9.50 -14.77 14.19
N GLU A 132 10.62 -14.49 14.85
CA GLU A 132 10.88 -15.03 16.18
C GLU A 132 9.99 -14.43 17.25
N GLN A 133 9.76 -13.11 17.15
CA GLN A 133 8.95 -12.38 18.13
C GLN A 133 7.49 -12.26 17.70
N LEU A 134 7.15 -12.70 16.49
CA LEU A 134 5.81 -12.56 15.89
C LEU A 134 5.30 -11.12 16.02
N SER A 135 6.15 -10.16 15.64
CA SER A 135 5.85 -8.75 15.76
C SER A 135 6.50 -7.98 14.62
N TYR A 136 6.12 -6.71 14.48
CA TYR A 136 6.70 -5.81 13.49
C TYR A 136 7.66 -4.83 14.17
N THR A 137 8.79 -4.56 13.52
CA THR A 137 9.78 -3.57 13.94
C THR A 137 9.79 -2.43 12.95
N PHE A 138 9.71 -1.20 13.43
CA PHE A 138 9.72 -0.03 12.56
C PHE A 138 11.04 0.14 11.85
N LEU A 139 10.98 0.51 10.58
CA LEU A 139 12.13 0.87 9.78
C LEU A 139 12.14 2.39 9.56
N PRO A 140 13.33 3.00 9.48
CA PRO A 140 13.41 4.45 9.26
C PRO A 140 12.96 4.88 7.87
N GLU A 141 13.04 3.97 6.90
CA GLU A 141 12.69 4.26 5.51
C GLU A 141 12.01 3.08 4.85
N ILE A 142 11.24 3.38 3.80
CA ILE A 142 10.67 2.34 2.94
C ILE A 142 11.81 1.77 2.09
N PRO A 143 12.02 0.45 2.10
CA PRO A 143 13.12 -0.15 1.34
C PRO A 143 12.95 0.05 -0.15
N ASP A 144 14.06 0.31 -0.84
CA ASP A 144 14.10 0.29 -2.29
C ASP A 144 14.06 -1.17 -2.75
N TYR A 145 13.37 -1.43 -3.87
CA TYR A 145 13.27 -2.79 -4.38
C TYR A 145 14.64 -3.42 -4.63
N LEU A 146 15.59 -2.59 -5.08
CA LEU A 146 16.95 -3.07 -5.38
C LEU A 146 17.70 -3.52 -4.13
N GLU A 147 17.28 -3.05 -2.95
CA GLU A 147 17.88 -3.45 -1.67
C GLU A 147 17.30 -4.76 -1.14
N LEU A 148 16.12 -5.15 -1.62
CA LEU A 148 15.42 -6.32 -1.14
C LEU A 148 15.78 -7.59 -1.87
N GLU A 149 16.78 -7.61 -2.65
CA GLU A 149 17.20 -8.72 -3.48
C GLU A 149 16.69 -10.10 -3.09
N ASN A 150 15.87 -10.65 -3.94
CA ASN A 150 15.34 -12.00 -3.76
C ASN A 150 15.76 -12.93 -4.86
#